data_8ff3f0dd33667bd38d605e5c6ff6de01
#
_entry.id   8ff3f0dd33667bd38d605e5c6ff6de01
#
_cell.length_a   1.000
_cell.length_b   1.000
_cell.length_c   1.000
_cell.angle_alpha   90.00
_cell.angle_beta   90.00
_cell.angle_gamma   90.00
#
_symmetry.space_group_name_H-M   'P 1'
#
loop_
_entity.id
_entity.type
_entity.pdbx_description
1 polymer ?
#
loop_
_entity_poly.entity_id
_entity_poly.type
_entity_poly.pdbx_seq_one_letter_code
_entity_poly.pdbx_strand_id
1 'polypeptide(L)'
;MRVLALRCGCPTFDLPETCEVFDLPAIPTRRDLAPLDDPIRTALPHDPTPSLDEIAAMPDVAHLGAPTLAPQQPDEPLRIVVVGTDAALSAVLARLMRIDALWTQIGFIPTAPSAAAENWGLPGDTSLALKLAIEGAVHPVPLIRDDSGTAVAGSATITPFEGRDFVGEVIVDDHVLLSGNNELGARLVPMLDAPGIAAVRYKRGWFGRVGADMSSLSTGRAVQAGGVKLKVTVDGVDRPRPVDKVTFYRHLRDLQVVRG
;
A
#
# COMPACT_ATOMS: atom_id res chain seq x y z
N MET A 1 -21.76 7.80 -10.68
CA MET A 1 -20.42 7.50 -10.15
C MET A 1 -19.45 8.51 -10.74
N ARG A 2 -18.73 9.23 -9.90
CA ARG A 2 -17.69 10.18 -10.30
C ARG A 2 -16.35 9.47 -10.35
N VAL A 3 -15.57 9.69 -11.42
CA VAL A 3 -14.24 9.07 -11.59
C VAL A 3 -13.18 10.17 -11.67
N LEU A 4 -12.25 10.18 -10.72
CA LEU A 4 -11.07 11.04 -10.72
C LEU A 4 -9.86 10.21 -11.17
N ALA A 5 -9.25 10.60 -12.28
CA ALA A 5 -8.10 9.90 -12.83
C ALA A 5 -6.81 10.70 -12.61
N LEU A 6 -5.85 10.10 -11.91
CA LEU A 6 -4.57 10.69 -11.55
C LEU A 6 -3.49 10.15 -12.47
N ARG A 7 -3.02 10.95 -13.44
CA ARG A 7 -1.90 10.58 -14.32
C ARG A 7 -0.58 10.97 -13.68
N CYS A 8 0.06 10.03 -13.01
CA CYS A 8 1.28 10.25 -12.25
C CYS A 8 2.52 10.07 -13.13
N GLY A 9 3.06 11.16 -13.66
CA GLY A 9 4.22 11.16 -14.56
C GLY A 9 3.94 10.65 -15.98
N CYS A 10 2.67 10.53 -16.39
CA CYS A 10 2.24 10.03 -17.69
C CYS A 10 1.13 10.90 -18.32
N PRO A 11 1.36 12.19 -18.61
CA PRO A 11 0.33 13.13 -19.05
C PRO A 11 -0.29 12.79 -20.41
N THR A 12 0.35 11.95 -21.21
CA THR A 12 -0.13 11.49 -22.53
C THR A 12 -0.96 10.22 -22.48
N PHE A 13 -1.21 9.65 -21.28
CA PHE A 13 -2.04 8.46 -21.14
C PHE A 13 -3.50 8.80 -21.46
N ASP A 14 -4.08 8.11 -22.45
CA ASP A 14 -5.44 8.33 -22.88
C ASP A 14 -6.46 7.77 -21.87
N LEU A 15 -7.40 8.62 -21.50
CA LEU A 15 -8.49 8.31 -20.58
C LEU A 15 -9.83 8.70 -21.20
N PRO A 16 -10.94 8.02 -20.88
CA PRO A 16 -12.27 8.42 -21.32
C PRO A 16 -12.63 9.85 -20.87
N GLU A 17 -13.36 10.59 -21.71
CA GLU A 17 -13.83 11.94 -21.40
C GLU A 17 -14.73 12.03 -20.16
N THR A 18 -15.27 10.89 -19.71
CA THR A 18 -16.06 10.78 -18.49
C THR A 18 -15.25 10.89 -17.22
N CYS A 19 -13.92 10.83 -17.32
CA CYS A 19 -13.00 10.96 -16.17
C CYS A 19 -12.60 12.42 -15.98
N GLU A 20 -12.64 12.88 -14.74
CA GLU A 20 -11.99 14.13 -14.33
C GLU A 20 -10.49 13.86 -14.14
N VAL A 21 -9.64 14.45 -14.97
CA VAL A 21 -8.22 14.11 -15.07
C VAL A 21 -7.34 15.13 -14.34
N PHE A 22 -6.41 14.61 -13.53
CA PHE A 22 -5.38 15.39 -12.85
C PHE A 22 -3.99 14.91 -13.28
N ASP A 23 -3.17 15.82 -13.82
CA ASP A 23 -1.78 15.55 -14.16
C ASP A 23 -0.90 15.85 -12.96
N LEU A 24 -0.19 14.83 -12.49
CA LEU A 24 0.61 14.88 -11.27
C LEU A 24 2.07 14.46 -11.55
N PRO A 25 3.03 14.85 -10.69
CA PRO A 25 4.38 14.30 -10.75
C PRO A 25 4.38 12.77 -10.64
N ALA A 26 5.46 12.12 -11.09
CA ALA A 26 5.60 10.66 -11.09
C ALA A 26 5.39 10.05 -9.68
N ILE A 27 5.79 10.76 -8.63
CA ILE A 27 5.48 10.45 -7.23
C ILE A 27 4.89 11.72 -6.63
N PRO A 28 3.55 11.82 -6.50
CA PRO A 28 2.92 13.04 -6.04
C PRO A 28 3.17 13.26 -4.54
N THR A 29 3.39 14.51 -4.17
CA THR A 29 3.52 14.94 -2.79
C THR A 29 2.15 15.20 -2.17
N ARG A 30 2.10 15.41 -0.85
CA ARG A 30 0.88 15.82 -0.15
C ARG A 30 0.24 17.08 -0.77
N ARG A 31 1.07 18.03 -1.26
CA ARG A 31 0.59 19.27 -1.86
C ARG A 31 -0.04 19.03 -3.23
N ASP A 32 0.56 18.16 -4.02
CA ASP A 32 0.05 17.80 -5.35
C ASP A 32 -1.30 17.07 -5.25
N LEU A 33 -1.54 16.35 -4.16
CA LEU A 33 -2.78 15.59 -3.91
C LEU A 33 -3.86 16.41 -3.17
N ALA A 34 -3.60 17.67 -2.79
CA ALA A 34 -4.59 18.53 -2.13
C ALA A 34 -5.87 18.75 -2.96
N PRO A 35 -5.83 18.79 -4.32
CA PRO A 35 -7.06 18.92 -5.13
C PRO A 35 -8.07 17.78 -4.95
N LEU A 36 -7.68 16.64 -4.38
CA LEU A 36 -8.61 15.53 -4.08
C LEU A 36 -9.52 15.82 -2.89
N ASP A 37 -9.14 16.73 -1.99
CA ASP A 37 -9.86 16.96 -0.74
C ASP A 37 -11.30 17.47 -0.96
N ASP A 38 -11.49 18.38 -1.91
CA ASP A 38 -12.82 18.96 -2.21
C ASP A 38 -13.78 17.95 -2.85
N PRO A 39 -13.39 17.19 -3.89
CA PRO A 39 -14.22 16.12 -4.43
C PRO A 39 -14.62 15.07 -3.40
N ILE A 40 -13.68 14.66 -2.53
CA ILE A 40 -13.91 13.66 -1.47
C ILE A 40 -14.91 14.19 -0.45
N ARG A 41 -14.71 15.41 0.05
CA ARG A 41 -15.62 16.06 1.01
C ARG A 41 -17.02 16.30 0.41
N THR A 42 -17.10 16.59 -0.87
CA THR A 42 -18.38 16.79 -1.55
C THR A 42 -19.13 15.48 -1.72
N ALA A 43 -18.44 14.37 -2.02
CA ALA A 43 -19.06 13.06 -2.18
C ALA A 43 -19.57 12.48 -0.83
N LEU A 44 -18.90 12.79 0.27
CA LEU A 44 -19.29 12.39 1.62
C LEU A 44 -19.25 13.60 2.55
N PRO A 45 -20.27 14.47 2.53
CA PRO A 45 -20.28 15.70 3.32
C PRO A 45 -20.40 15.44 4.84
N HIS A 46 -20.96 14.30 5.22
CA HIS A 46 -21.07 13.88 6.60
C HIS A 46 -20.73 12.38 6.72
N ASP A 47 -19.67 12.07 7.45
CA ASP A 47 -19.30 10.68 7.78
C ASP A 47 -19.72 10.38 9.23
N PRO A 48 -20.75 9.54 9.46
CA PRO A 48 -21.21 9.17 10.80
C PRO A 48 -20.32 8.10 11.44
N THR A 49 -19.37 7.52 10.73
CA THR A 49 -18.50 6.48 11.30
C THR A 49 -17.47 7.10 12.24
N PRO A 50 -17.07 6.38 13.30
CA PRO A 50 -16.02 6.86 14.20
C PRO A 50 -14.72 7.12 13.44
N SER A 51 -14.06 8.23 13.73
CA SER A 51 -12.74 8.54 13.25
C SER A 51 -11.72 7.53 13.79
N LEU A 52 -10.53 7.48 13.19
CA LEU A 52 -9.45 6.60 13.66
C LEU A 52 -9.01 6.94 15.10
N ASP A 53 -9.03 8.22 15.47
CA ASP A 53 -8.70 8.67 16.83
C ASP A 53 -9.76 8.23 17.84
N GLU A 54 -11.05 8.30 17.47
CA GLU A 54 -12.15 7.81 18.28
C GLU A 54 -12.08 6.28 18.44
N ILE A 55 -11.79 5.53 17.36
CA ILE A 55 -11.58 4.08 17.42
C ILE A 55 -10.40 3.74 18.33
N ALA A 56 -9.27 4.46 18.22
CA ALA A 56 -8.10 4.23 19.05
C ALA A 56 -8.37 4.50 20.55
N ALA A 57 -9.32 5.36 20.87
CA ALA A 57 -9.75 5.66 22.24
C ALA A 57 -10.77 4.65 22.78
N MET A 58 -11.31 3.75 21.97
CA MET A 58 -12.27 2.73 22.42
C MET A 58 -11.58 1.67 23.28
N PRO A 59 -12.23 1.20 24.38
CA PRO A 59 -11.64 0.16 25.23
C PRO A 59 -11.51 -1.19 24.53
N ASP A 60 -12.41 -1.48 23.59
CA ASP A 60 -12.41 -2.70 22.80
C ASP A 60 -12.51 -2.35 21.30
N VAL A 61 -11.50 -2.79 20.54
CA VAL A 61 -11.48 -2.66 19.07
C VAL A 61 -11.76 -4.03 18.46
N ALA A 62 -12.67 -4.08 17.46
CA ALA A 62 -12.96 -5.30 16.76
C ALA A 62 -11.69 -5.93 16.19
N HIS A 63 -11.54 -7.24 16.34
CA HIS A 63 -10.42 -7.98 15.78
C HIS A 63 -10.45 -7.90 14.26
N LEU A 64 -9.30 -7.57 13.63
CA LEU A 64 -9.15 -7.52 12.18
C LEU A 64 -9.30 -8.92 11.57
N GLY A 65 -10.46 -9.17 10.96
CA GLY A 65 -10.78 -10.39 10.23
C GLY A 65 -10.57 -10.26 8.72
N ALA A 66 -11.43 -10.92 7.94
CA ALA A 66 -11.47 -10.74 6.49
C ALA A 66 -11.73 -9.27 6.14
N PRO A 67 -11.15 -8.76 5.01
CA PRO A 67 -11.41 -7.41 4.57
C PRO A 67 -12.89 -7.18 4.28
N THR A 68 -13.38 -5.98 4.59
CA THR A 68 -14.80 -5.63 4.46
C THR A 68 -15.00 -4.37 3.62
N LEU A 69 -16.17 -4.28 3.01
CA LEU A 69 -16.60 -3.05 2.36
C LEU A 69 -16.69 -1.91 3.38
N ALA A 70 -16.33 -0.70 2.94
CA ALA A 70 -16.43 0.48 3.76
C ALA A 70 -17.91 0.73 4.17
N PRO A 71 -18.17 1.08 5.42
CA PRO A 71 -19.54 1.34 5.91
C PRO A 71 -20.10 2.67 5.44
N GLN A 72 -19.25 3.56 4.93
CA GLN A 72 -19.64 4.87 4.43
C GLN A 72 -20.54 4.75 3.20
N GLN A 73 -21.54 5.60 3.13
CA GLN A 73 -22.49 5.68 2.01
C GLN A 73 -22.42 7.09 1.42
N PRO A 74 -21.52 7.34 0.46
CA PRO A 74 -21.42 8.63 -0.20
C PRO A 74 -22.68 8.91 -1.03
N ASP A 75 -23.08 10.18 -1.11
CA ASP A 75 -24.21 10.63 -1.96
C ASP A 75 -23.98 10.25 -3.42
N GLU A 76 -22.72 10.33 -3.87
CA GLU A 76 -22.28 9.84 -5.16
C GLU A 76 -21.04 8.94 -4.98
N PRO A 77 -21.06 7.68 -5.48
CA PRO A 77 -19.89 6.82 -5.45
C PRO A 77 -18.69 7.48 -6.15
N LEU A 78 -17.57 7.55 -5.45
CA LEU A 78 -16.33 8.18 -5.90
C LEU A 78 -15.25 7.13 -6.14
N ARG A 79 -14.71 7.12 -7.35
CA ARG A 79 -13.61 6.25 -7.76
C ARG A 79 -12.38 7.06 -8.12
N ILE A 80 -11.25 6.71 -7.56
CA ILE A 80 -9.94 7.29 -7.84
C ILE A 80 -9.16 6.27 -8.65
N VAL A 81 -8.82 6.60 -9.89
CA VAL A 81 -8.02 5.76 -10.78
C VAL A 81 -6.61 6.32 -10.83
N VAL A 82 -5.65 5.56 -10.36
CA VAL A 82 -4.23 5.94 -10.37
C VAL A 82 -3.58 5.31 -11.60
N VAL A 83 -3.03 6.14 -12.48
CA VAL A 83 -2.18 5.72 -13.60
C VAL A 83 -0.75 6.06 -13.25
N GLY A 84 0.11 5.05 -13.04
CA GLY A 84 1.48 5.32 -12.57
C GLY A 84 2.22 4.09 -12.04
N THR A 85 3.21 4.34 -11.21
CA THR A 85 4.01 3.31 -10.53
C THR A 85 3.43 2.94 -9.16
N ASP A 86 3.95 1.87 -8.54
CA ASP A 86 3.60 1.49 -7.16
C ASP A 86 3.90 2.63 -6.18
N ALA A 87 4.97 3.39 -6.40
CA ALA A 87 5.30 4.56 -5.59
C ALA A 87 4.25 5.68 -5.67
N ALA A 88 3.69 5.91 -6.86
CA ALA A 88 2.59 6.85 -7.06
C ALA A 88 1.33 6.37 -6.33
N LEU A 89 0.99 5.09 -6.48
CA LEU A 89 -0.14 4.47 -5.79
C LEU A 89 0.03 4.58 -4.26
N SER A 90 1.21 4.24 -3.73
CA SER A 90 1.56 4.37 -2.31
C SER A 90 1.31 5.80 -1.79
N ALA A 91 1.76 6.82 -2.54
CA ALA A 91 1.55 8.22 -2.16
C ALA A 91 0.06 8.61 -2.11
N VAL A 92 -0.74 8.15 -3.08
CA VAL A 92 -2.19 8.37 -3.12
C VAL A 92 -2.86 7.66 -1.93
N LEU A 93 -2.56 6.38 -1.70
CA LEU A 93 -3.11 5.62 -0.57
C LEU A 93 -2.76 6.26 0.78
N ALA A 94 -1.51 6.73 0.95
CA ALA A 94 -1.07 7.45 2.14
C ALA A 94 -1.84 8.77 2.34
N ARG A 95 -2.19 9.49 1.24
CA ARG A 95 -3.05 10.68 1.32
C ARG A 95 -4.45 10.32 1.78
N LEU A 96 -5.09 9.35 1.13
CA LEU A 96 -6.44 8.92 1.45
C LEU A 96 -6.56 8.42 2.89
N MET A 97 -5.58 7.65 3.35
CA MET A 97 -5.50 7.22 4.74
C MET A 97 -5.47 8.40 5.72
N ARG A 98 -4.66 9.45 5.42
CA ARG A 98 -4.50 10.61 6.30
C ARG A 98 -5.72 11.53 6.38
N ILE A 99 -6.57 11.53 5.36
CA ILE A 99 -7.80 12.33 5.33
C ILE A 99 -9.05 11.48 5.56
N ASP A 100 -8.84 10.25 6.05
CA ASP A 100 -9.90 9.28 6.37
C ASP A 100 -10.85 8.94 5.20
N ALA A 101 -10.28 8.88 3.99
CA ALA A 101 -11.00 8.68 2.73
C ALA A 101 -10.78 7.30 2.10
N LEU A 102 -10.45 6.26 2.92
CA LEU A 102 -10.25 4.89 2.45
C LEU A 102 -11.53 4.21 1.98
N TRP A 103 -12.68 4.85 2.18
CA TRP A 103 -13.97 4.44 1.62
C TRP A 103 -14.06 4.65 0.10
N THR A 104 -13.20 5.49 -0.49
CA THR A 104 -13.16 5.73 -1.94
C THR A 104 -12.71 4.46 -2.67
N GLN A 105 -13.30 4.22 -3.84
CA GLN A 105 -12.93 3.08 -4.69
C GLN A 105 -11.60 3.38 -5.39
N ILE A 106 -10.69 2.41 -5.42
CA ILE A 106 -9.34 2.55 -5.98
C ILE A 106 -9.17 1.67 -7.21
N GLY A 107 -9.07 2.27 -8.39
CA GLY A 107 -8.60 1.63 -9.60
C GLY A 107 -7.10 1.90 -9.80
N PHE A 108 -6.37 0.94 -10.38
CA PHE A 108 -4.94 1.12 -10.65
C PHE A 108 -4.58 0.63 -12.06
N ILE A 109 -3.81 1.44 -12.77
CA ILE A 109 -3.28 1.14 -14.10
C ILE A 109 -1.76 1.31 -14.02
N PRO A 110 -1.00 0.21 -13.95
CA PRO A 110 0.46 0.30 -13.83
C PRO A 110 1.10 0.76 -15.13
N THR A 111 2.07 1.67 -15.05
CA THR A 111 2.86 2.16 -16.19
C THR A 111 4.25 1.51 -16.28
N ALA A 112 4.58 0.63 -15.34
CA ALA A 112 5.82 -0.13 -15.25
C ALA A 112 5.53 -1.50 -14.58
N PRO A 113 6.48 -2.46 -14.56
CA PRO A 113 6.34 -3.68 -13.75
C PRO A 113 5.96 -3.34 -12.31
N SER A 114 4.90 -3.96 -11.80
CA SER A 114 4.22 -3.54 -10.58
C SER A 114 3.91 -4.72 -9.67
N ALA A 115 4.48 -4.69 -8.47
CA ALA A 115 4.17 -5.66 -7.44
C ALA A 115 2.72 -5.47 -6.91
N ALA A 116 2.21 -4.24 -6.89
CA ALA A 116 0.82 -3.98 -6.52
C ALA A 116 -0.16 -4.62 -7.51
N ALA A 117 0.10 -4.46 -8.82
CA ALA A 117 -0.72 -5.08 -9.85
C ALA A 117 -0.68 -6.62 -9.79
N GLU A 118 0.49 -7.20 -9.56
CA GLU A 118 0.65 -8.65 -9.34
C GLU A 118 -0.12 -9.11 -8.10
N ASN A 119 0.03 -8.44 -6.97
CA ASN A 119 -0.65 -8.76 -5.72
C ASN A 119 -2.18 -8.66 -5.85
N TRP A 120 -2.69 -7.69 -6.59
CA TRP A 120 -4.13 -7.48 -6.79
C TRP A 120 -4.72 -8.31 -7.93
N GLY A 121 -3.88 -9.04 -8.68
CA GLY A 121 -4.31 -9.85 -9.83
C GLY A 121 -4.80 -9.00 -11.00
N LEU A 122 -4.23 -7.81 -11.21
CA LEU A 122 -4.65 -6.90 -12.28
C LEU A 122 -4.13 -7.39 -13.64
N PRO A 123 -4.86 -7.13 -14.74
CA PRO A 123 -4.41 -7.49 -16.08
C PRO A 123 -3.10 -6.82 -16.45
N GLY A 124 -2.19 -7.57 -17.11
CA GLY A 124 -0.97 -7.00 -17.69
C GLY A 124 -1.20 -6.18 -18.97
N ASP A 125 -2.34 -6.36 -19.64
CA ASP A 125 -2.74 -5.55 -20.79
C ASP A 125 -3.33 -4.21 -20.32
N THR A 126 -2.81 -3.11 -20.86
CA THR A 126 -3.19 -1.76 -20.45
C THR A 126 -4.67 -1.45 -20.72
N SER A 127 -5.23 -1.93 -21.82
CA SER A 127 -6.63 -1.67 -22.19
C SER A 127 -7.57 -2.43 -21.26
N LEU A 128 -7.21 -3.67 -20.91
CA LEU A 128 -7.97 -4.46 -19.94
C LEU A 128 -7.86 -3.88 -18.55
N ALA A 129 -6.66 -3.41 -18.14
CA ALA A 129 -6.45 -2.73 -16.85
C ALA A 129 -7.25 -1.43 -16.77
N LEU A 130 -7.30 -0.63 -17.83
CA LEU A 130 -8.11 0.59 -17.93
C LEU A 130 -9.60 0.27 -17.78
N LYS A 131 -10.11 -0.70 -18.54
CA LYS A 131 -11.50 -1.12 -18.46
C LYS A 131 -11.86 -1.60 -17.05
N LEU A 132 -11.02 -2.45 -16.46
CA LEU A 132 -11.23 -2.95 -15.11
C LEU A 132 -11.22 -1.79 -14.10
N ALA A 133 -10.23 -0.90 -14.16
CA ALA A 133 -10.10 0.22 -13.23
C ALA A 133 -11.31 1.16 -13.22
N ILE A 134 -11.97 1.33 -14.39
CA ILE A 134 -13.14 2.21 -14.53
C ILE A 134 -14.45 1.47 -14.23
N GLU A 135 -14.63 0.25 -14.73
CA GLU A 135 -15.92 -0.45 -14.74
C GLU A 135 -15.99 -1.62 -13.73
N GLY A 136 -14.86 -2.07 -13.21
CA GLY A 136 -14.77 -3.27 -12.38
C GLY A 136 -15.49 -3.16 -11.05
N ALA A 137 -15.71 -4.30 -10.42
CA ALA A 137 -16.28 -4.41 -9.09
C ALA A 137 -15.23 -4.09 -8.01
N VAL A 138 -15.70 -3.66 -6.85
CA VAL A 138 -14.86 -3.43 -5.67
C VAL A 138 -14.72 -4.71 -4.86
N HIS A 139 -13.48 -5.07 -4.56
CA HIS A 139 -13.13 -6.16 -3.66
C HIS A 139 -12.17 -5.61 -2.60
N PRO A 140 -12.59 -5.50 -1.34
CA PRO A 140 -11.77 -4.92 -0.29
C PRO A 140 -10.51 -5.74 -0.04
N VAL A 141 -9.41 -5.07 0.30
CA VAL A 141 -8.14 -5.69 0.67
C VAL A 141 -7.51 -4.98 1.87
N PRO A 142 -6.67 -5.64 2.67
CA PRO A 142 -5.95 -4.98 3.75
C PRO A 142 -5.08 -3.83 3.26
N LEU A 143 -5.10 -2.70 3.94
CA LEU A 143 -4.10 -1.65 3.79
C LEU A 143 -2.95 -1.93 4.77
N ILE A 144 -1.74 -1.95 4.25
CA ILE A 144 -0.53 -2.02 5.07
C ILE A 144 0.13 -0.64 5.08
N ARG A 145 0.59 -0.22 6.25
CA ARG A 145 1.37 1.02 6.40
C ARG A 145 2.55 0.81 7.34
N ASP A 146 3.52 1.70 7.23
CA ASP A 146 4.59 1.75 8.20
C ASP A 146 4.29 2.74 9.36
N ASP A 147 5.19 2.78 10.35
CA ASP A 147 5.13 3.67 11.50
C ASP A 147 5.26 5.17 11.15
N SER A 148 5.78 5.50 9.96
CA SER A 148 5.84 6.88 9.45
C SER A 148 4.56 7.31 8.72
N GLY A 149 3.61 6.39 8.51
CA GLY A 149 2.38 6.62 7.78
C GLY A 149 2.53 6.50 6.26
N THR A 150 3.55 5.78 5.78
CA THR A 150 3.70 5.42 4.37
C THR A 150 2.89 4.17 4.09
N ALA A 151 1.99 4.21 3.12
CA ALA A 151 1.26 3.03 2.68
C ALA A 151 2.17 2.12 1.84
N VAL A 152 1.99 0.80 1.94
CA VAL A 152 2.65 -0.19 1.09
C VAL A 152 1.64 -0.65 0.05
N ALA A 153 1.85 -0.26 -1.20
CA ALA A 153 0.99 -0.68 -2.31
C ALA A 153 1.40 -2.06 -2.85
N GLY A 154 2.67 -2.23 -3.17
CA GLY A 154 3.20 -3.46 -3.76
C GLY A 154 4.14 -4.23 -2.84
N SER A 155 5.18 -3.59 -2.33
CA SER A 155 6.13 -4.27 -1.44
C SER A 155 6.97 -3.31 -0.62
N ALA A 156 7.48 -3.80 0.52
CA ALA A 156 8.53 -3.12 1.25
C ALA A 156 9.70 -4.07 1.55
N THR A 157 10.88 -3.50 1.72
CA THR A 157 12.09 -4.23 2.07
C THR A 157 12.81 -3.58 3.23
N ILE A 158 13.41 -4.41 4.07
CA ILE A 158 14.24 -4.02 5.21
C ILE A 158 15.59 -4.68 5.01
N THR A 159 16.62 -3.88 4.75
CA THR A 159 17.98 -4.36 4.44
C THR A 159 19.02 -3.55 5.20
N PRO A 160 20.30 -3.96 5.22
CA PRO A 160 21.37 -3.11 5.76
C PRO A 160 21.47 -1.80 4.98
N PHE A 161 21.64 -0.68 5.67
CA PHE A 161 21.86 0.62 5.02
C PHE A 161 23.25 0.71 4.41
N GLU A 162 24.25 0.24 5.15
CA GLU A 162 25.65 0.14 4.75
C GLU A 162 26.16 -1.27 5.04
N GLY A 163 27.09 -1.75 4.21
CA GLY A 163 27.65 -3.09 4.41
C GLY A 163 26.86 -4.18 3.69
N ARG A 164 27.17 -5.44 4.04
CA ARG A 164 26.61 -6.63 3.38
C ARG A 164 25.68 -7.44 4.28
N ASP A 165 25.78 -7.26 5.58
CA ASP A 165 25.12 -8.12 6.55
C ASP A 165 24.11 -7.30 7.36
N PHE A 166 22.92 -7.82 7.43
CA PHE A 166 21.87 -7.33 8.32
C PHE A 166 22.22 -7.76 9.77
N VAL A 167 22.25 -6.79 10.65
CA VAL A 167 22.47 -7.02 12.08
C VAL A 167 21.23 -6.60 12.83
N GLY A 168 20.46 -7.56 13.33
CA GLY A 168 19.20 -7.28 13.99
C GLY A 168 18.22 -8.44 13.95
N GLU A 169 16.97 -8.10 14.11
CA GLU A 169 15.86 -9.05 14.15
C GLU A 169 14.66 -8.52 13.37
N VAL A 170 13.94 -9.43 12.72
CA VAL A 170 12.63 -9.17 12.10
C VAL A 170 11.64 -10.18 12.64
N ILE A 171 10.52 -9.68 13.15
CA ILE A 171 9.45 -10.46 13.78
C ILE A 171 8.16 -10.22 13.01
N VAL A 172 7.41 -11.29 12.76
CA VAL A 172 6.06 -11.25 12.17
C VAL A 172 5.10 -11.70 13.26
N ASP A 173 4.29 -10.78 13.79
CA ASP A 173 3.45 -10.96 14.98
C ASP A 173 4.27 -11.49 16.17
N ASP A 174 4.25 -12.79 16.43
CA ASP A 174 4.99 -13.48 17.49
C ASP A 174 6.10 -14.43 16.95
N HIS A 175 6.29 -14.48 15.62
CA HIS A 175 7.24 -15.36 14.98
C HIS A 175 8.51 -14.63 14.54
N VAL A 176 9.69 -15.11 14.97
CA VAL A 176 10.98 -14.58 14.52
C VAL A 176 11.26 -15.05 13.09
N LEU A 177 11.19 -14.13 12.13
CA LEU A 177 11.47 -14.39 10.72
C LEU A 177 12.97 -14.51 10.45
N LEU A 178 13.76 -13.61 11.06
CA LEU A 178 15.22 -13.66 11.05
C LEU A 178 15.77 -13.01 12.31
N SER A 179 16.92 -13.48 12.81
CA SER A 179 17.63 -12.90 13.94
C SER A 179 19.12 -13.23 13.85
N GLY A 180 19.96 -12.26 14.07
CA GLY A 180 21.41 -12.43 14.15
C GLY A 180 22.24 -11.46 13.31
N ASN A 181 23.46 -11.91 13.04
CA ASN A 181 24.44 -11.24 12.19
C ASN A 181 24.64 -12.10 10.95
N ASN A 182 24.86 -11.56 9.80
CA ASN A 182 25.01 -12.30 8.53
C ASN A 182 23.72 -12.50 7.74
N GLU A 183 22.62 -11.91 8.17
CA GLU A 183 21.38 -11.93 7.41
C GLU A 183 21.41 -10.88 6.28
N LEU A 184 20.52 -11.03 5.32
CA LEU A 184 20.44 -10.12 4.16
C LEU A 184 19.26 -9.14 4.27
N GLY A 185 18.37 -9.36 5.23
CA GLY A 185 17.16 -8.60 5.43
C GLY A 185 15.89 -9.36 5.04
N ALA A 186 14.80 -8.64 4.94
CA ALA A 186 13.47 -9.18 4.67
C ALA A 186 12.72 -8.37 3.61
N ARG A 187 11.77 -9.04 2.94
CA ARG A 187 10.77 -8.41 2.08
C ARG A 187 9.39 -8.75 2.62
N LEU A 188 8.49 -7.79 2.55
CA LEU A 188 7.07 -7.98 2.85
C LEU A 188 6.19 -7.47 1.70
N VAL A 189 5.01 -8.06 1.57
CA VAL A 189 3.99 -7.69 0.59
C VAL A 189 2.61 -7.67 1.26
N PRO A 190 1.70 -6.78 0.86
CA PRO A 190 0.30 -6.85 1.24
C PRO A 190 -0.34 -8.14 0.72
N MET A 191 -1.18 -8.77 1.54
CA MET A 191 -2.04 -9.90 1.14
C MET A 191 -3.41 -9.37 0.72
N LEU A 192 -4.16 -10.21 -0.01
CA LEU A 192 -5.56 -9.90 -0.36
C LEU A 192 -6.52 -10.11 0.82
N ASP A 193 -6.15 -10.98 1.75
CA ASP A 193 -6.96 -11.39 2.89
C ASP A 193 -6.22 -11.22 4.22
N ALA A 194 -6.91 -11.54 5.32
CA ALA A 194 -6.29 -11.63 6.62
C ALA A 194 -5.18 -12.72 6.64
N PRO A 195 -4.11 -12.54 7.43
CA PRO A 195 -3.91 -11.48 8.40
C PRO A 195 -3.46 -10.12 7.81
N GLY A 196 -3.01 -10.06 6.55
CA GLY A 196 -2.76 -8.85 5.79
C GLY A 196 -1.34 -8.69 5.26
N ILE A 197 -0.32 -9.25 5.90
CA ILE A 197 1.08 -9.17 5.49
C ILE A 197 1.65 -10.56 5.28
N ALA A 198 2.33 -10.76 4.14
CA ALA A 198 3.23 -11.88 3.93
C ALA A 198 4.67 -11.37 3.92
N ALA A 199 5.56 -12.02 4.65
CA ALA A 199 6.96 -11.66 4.75
C ALA A 199 7.89 -12.85 4.54
N VAL A 200 9.05 -12.61 3.92
CA VAL A 200 10.10 -13.59 3.70
C VAL A 200 11.45 -12.97 3.99
N ARG A 201 12.42 -13.74 4.45
CA ARG A 201 13.80 -13.30 4.50
C ARG A 201 14.46 -13.39 3.13
N TYR A 202 15.53 -12.64 2.92
CA TYR A 202 16.42 -12.83 1.79
C TYR A 202 17.45 -13.90 2.06
N LYS A 203 17.83 -14.64 1.02
CA LYS A 203 18.96 -15.57 1.05
C LYS A 203 19.87 -15.37 -0.14
N ARG A 204 21.12 -15.78 -0.01
CA ARG A 204 22.05 -15.92 -1.13
C ARG A 204 21.73 -17.23 -1.86
N GLY A 205 21.38 -17.12 -3.11
CA GLY A 205 21.21 -18.25 -3.99
C GLY A 205 22.54 -18.65 -4.65
N TRP A 206 22.43 -19.59 -5.59
CA TRP A 206 23.52 -20.03 -6.43
C TRP A 206 24.11 -18.82 -7.18
N PHE A 207 25.41 -18.75 -7.32
CA PHE A 207 26.15 -17.62 -7.89
C PHE A 207 26.06 -16.29 -7.10
N GLY A 208 25.72 -16.32 -5.81
CA GLY A 208 25.70 -15.15 -4.96
C GLY A 208 24.51 -14.19 -5.20
N ARG A 209 23.56 -14.56 -6.04
CA ARG A 209 22.32 -13.77 -6.24
C ARG A 209 21.49 -13.75 -4.96
N VAL A 210 21.06 -12.54 -4.58
CA VAL A 210 20.14 -12.37 -3.45
C VAL A 210 18.71 -12.52 -3.96
N GLY A 211 17.92 -13.36 -3.29
CA GLY A 211 16.51 -13.61 -3.62
C GLY A 211 15.67 -13.89 -2.38
N ALA A 212 14.37 -13.87 -2.53
CA ALA A 212 13.42 -14.23 -1.50
C ALA A 212 13.53 -15.72 -1.13
N ASP A 213 13.62 -16.02 0.14
CA ASP A 213 13.56 -17.40 0.65
C ASP A 213 12.11 -17.81 0.92
N MET A 214 11.46 -18.40 -0.06
CA MET A 214 10.05 -18.82 0.06
C MET A 214 9.83 -19.87 1.17
N SER A 215 10.86 -20.59 1.60
CA SER A 215 10.75 -21.53 2.72
C SER A 215 10.59 -20.83 4.08
N SER A 216 10.89 -19.53 4.15
CA SER A 216 10.73 -18.70 5.34
C SER A 216 9.42 -17.92 5.37
N LEU A 217 8.48 -18.17 4.44
CA LEU A 217 7.23 -17.43 4.36
C LEU A 217 6.49 -17.44 5.71
N SER A 218 6.25 -16.26 6.21
CA SER A 218 5.47 -16.02 7.42
C SER A 218 4.39 -14.98 7.14
N THR A 219 3.22 -15.13 7.73
CA THR A 219 2.10 -14.20 7.58
C THR A 219 1.67 -13.65 8.92
N GLY A 220 1.30 -12.37 8.95
CA GLY A 220 0.91 -11.70 10.19
C GLY A 220 0.20 -10.37 9.92
N ARG A 221 -0.22 -9.73 10.99
CA ARG A 221 -0.82 -8.37 10.95
C ARG A 221 0.22 -7.29 11.12
N ALA A 222 1.37 -7.63 11.69
CA ALA A 222 2.48 -6.71 11.90
C ALA A 222 3.82 -7.37 11.57
N VAL A 223 4.75 -6.57 11.04
CA VAL A 223 6.15 -6.91 10.87
C VAL A 223 6.97 -5.85 11.58
N GLN A 224 7.74 -6.26 12.58
CA GLN A 224 8.62 -5.38 13.34
C GLN A 224 10.06 -5.72 13.03
N ALA A 225 10.88 -4.72 12.81
CA ALA A 225 12.32 -4.90 12.66
C ALA A 225 13.07 -3.95 13.60
N GLY A 226 14.07 -4.50 14.25
CA GLY A 226 15.04 -3.76 15.05
C GLY A 226 16.46 -4.16 14.65
N GLY A 227 17.37 -3.21 14.56
CA GLY A 227 18.74 -3.50 14.14
C GLY A 227 19.60 -2.26 13.97
N VAL A 228 20.82 -2.47 13.47
CA VAL A 228 21.79 -1.40 13.29
C VAL A 228 21.66 -0.81 11.89
N LYS A 229 21.30 0.48 11.78
CA LYS A 229 21.23 1.24 10.51
C LYS A 229 20.47 0.50 9.41
N LEU A 230 19.19 0.27 9.63
CA LEU A 230 18.32 -0.39 8.66
C LEU A 230 17.97 0.57 7.51
N LYS A 231 18.05 0.09 6.28
CA LYS A 231 17.49 0.70 5.09
C LYS A 231 16.09 0.17 4.87
N VAL A 232 15.12 1.07 4.80
CA VAL A 232 13.72 0.75 4.50
C VAL A 232 13.38 1.31 3.14
N THR A 233 12.90 0.44 2.24
CA THR A 233 12.41 0.82 0.91
C THR A 233 10.95 0.40 0.80
N VAL A 234 10.07 1.32 0.41
CA VAL A 234 8.65 1.07 0.17
C VAL A 234 8.35 1.40 -1.28
N ASP A 235 7.84 0.43 -2.03
CA ASP A 235 7.47 0.59 -3.44
C ASP A 235 8.55 1.26 -4.30
N GLY A 236 9.82 0.89 -4.04
CA GLY A 236 10.99 1.42 -4.73
C GLY A 236 11.50 2.76 -4.21
N VAL A 237 10.87 3.34 -3.20
CA VAL A 237 11.30 4.61 -2.58
C VAL A 237 12.01 4.34 -1.26
N ASP A 238 13.27 4.75 -1.19
CA ASP A 238 14.07 4.60 0.02
C ASP A 238 13.70 5.67 1.07
N ARG A 239 13.66 5.29 2.35
CA ARG A 239 13.70 6.28 3.42
C ARG A 239 15.02 7.05 3.35
N PRO A 240 15.00 8.40 3.50
CA PRO A 240 16.19 9.23 3.29
C PRO A 240 17.29 9.01 4.33
N ARG A 241 16.97 8.37 5.43
CA ARG A 241 17.92 8.10 6.54
C ARG A 241 17.75 6.68 7.03
N PRO A 242 18.84 6.04 7.51
CA PRO A 242 18.73 4.76 8.19
C PRO A 242 17.90 4.90 9.46
N VAL A 243 17.28 3.81 9.86
CA VAL A 243 16.53 3.70 11.11
C VAL A 243 17.03 2.52 11.93
N ASP A 244 16.86 2.57 13.25
CA ASP A 244 17.20 1.43 14.11
C ASP A 244 15.99 0.52 14.35
N LYS A 245 14.81 1.00 14.04
CA LYS A 245 13.55 0.23 14.11
C LYS A 245 12.54 0.70 13.07
N VAL A 246 11.70 -0.22 12.63
CA VAL A 246 10.54 0.04 11.78
C VAL A 246 9.44 -0.97 12.09
N THR A 247 8.20 -0.52 12.04
CA THR A 247 7.05 -1.41 12.14
C THR A 247 6.14 -1.19 10.93
N PHE A 248 5.77 -2.29 10.28
CA PHE A 248 4.69 -2.33 9.30
C PHE A 248 3.51 -3.03 9.92
N TYR A 249 2.29 -2.55 9.68
CA TYR A 249 1.10 -3.15 10.25
C TYR A 249 -0.13 -2.94 9.39
N ARG A 250 -1.09 -3.85 9.52
CA ARG A 250 -2.38 -3.73 8.89
C ARG A 250 -3.15 -2.57 9.53
N HIS A 251 -3.63 -1.66 8.68
CA HIS A 251 -4.48 -0.55 9.07
C HIS A 251 -5.87 -1.04 9.51
N LEU A 252 -6.57 -0.27 10.34
CA LEU A 252 -7.90 -0.62 10.83
C LEU A 252 -8.98 -0.58 9.74
N ARG A 253 -8.77 0.20 8.68
CA ARG A 253 -9.69 0.29 7.54
C ARG A 253 -9.06 -0.36 6.32
N ASP A 254 -9.88 -1.12 5.59
CA ASP A 254 -9.45 -1.79 4.37
C ASP A 254 -9.58 -0.88 3.15
N LEU A 255 -8.77 -1.14 2.11
CA LEU A 255 -8.86 -0.48 0.82
C LEU A 255 -10.04 -1.03 0.03
N GLN A 256 -10.71 -0.16 -0.71
CA GLN A 256 -11.80 -0.50 -1.61
C GLN A 256 -11.25 -0.65 -3.04
N VAL A 257 -10.53 -1.73 -3.31
CA VAL A 257 -9.81 -1.94 -4.57
C VAL A 257 -10.72 -2.48 -5.66
N VAL A 258 -10.63 -1.88 -6.85
CA VAL A 258 -11.29 -2.36 -8.07
C VAL A 258 -10.42 -3.42 -8.71
N ARG A 259 -10.85 -4.68 -8.62
CA ARG A 259 -10.12 -5.84 -9.16
C ARG A 259 -11.07 -6.94 -9.61
N GLY A 260 -10.53 -7.89 -10.38
CA GLY A 260 -11.28 -9.05 -10.83
C GLY A 260 -11.47 -10.13 -9.77
#